data_f468181ba59e094c9f168c6e6e26fb79
#
_entry.id   f468181ba59e094c9f168c6e6e26fb79
#
_cell.length_a   1.000
_cell.length_b   1.000
_cell.length_c   1.000
_cell.angle_alpha   90.00
_cell.angle_beta   90.00
_cell.angle_gamma   90.00
#
_symmetry.space_group_name_H-M   'P 1'
#
loop_
_entity.id
_entity.type
_entity.pdbx_description
1 polymer ?
#
loop_
_entity_poly.entity_id
_entity_poly.type
_entity_poly.pdbx_seq_one_letter_code
_entity_poly.pdbx_strand_id
1 'polypeptide(L)'
;MDFTLSKKHEMARTLFKEFAENEVKPLAQETDENEQFPVETVEKMAKYGFLGIPVPKEYGGQGCDPLTYAMCVEELSKVCGTTGVIVSAHTSLCIDPIMTFGTEEQKKKYVVPLAKGEKLGAFGLTEPGAGTDAQGQQTKAVFDEATNEWVLTGSKCFITNGKYADVYIVIAVTGKVEKRGRMMKEISAFIVEKGTPGFTFGTKEKKMGIRGSATYELIFEDCRIPAENLLGKKGKGFNIAMHTLDGGRIGIAAQALGLAEGALETTIEYVKERKQFGRSIGQFQNTQFQLADMATKVEAAKMLVYKAAMAKATQKTYSFEAAQAKLCAAEVAMEVTTKAVQLHGGYGYIREYDVERMMRDAKITEIYEGTSEVQRMVISANLLK
;
A
#
# COMPACT_ATOMS: atom_id res chain seq x y z
N MET A 1 -14.87 15.16 20.81
CA MET A 1 -14.32 14.37 19.70
C MET A 1 -15.27 13.19 19.52
N ASP A 2 -15.86 13.01 18.37
CA ASP A 2 -16.78 11.89 18.10
C ASP A 2 -15.96 10.77 17.43
N PHE A 3 -15.98 9.58 18.04
CA PHE A 3 -15.31 8.38 17.53
C PHE A 3 -16.26 7.45 16.79
N THR A 4 -17.55 7.84 16.66
CA THR A 4 -18.54 7.04 15.95
C THR A 4 -18.39 7.21 14.44
N LEU A 5 -18.52 6.11 13.72
CA LEU A 5 -18.57 6.15 12.27
C LEU A 5 -19.89 6.75 11.81
N SER A 6 -19.85 7.55 10.75
CA SER A 6 -21.07 7.99 10.11
C SER A 6 -21.81 6.81 9.48
N LYS A 7 -23.13 6.93 9.28
CA LYS A 7 -23.94 5.92 8.60
C LYS A 7 -23.38 5.54 7.22
N LYS A 8 -22.76 6.49 6.51
CA LYS A 8 -22.10 6.21 5.22
C LYS A 8 -20.89 5.30 5.38
N HIS A 9 -20.06 5.54 6.39
CA HIS A 9 -18.91 4.69 6.70
C HIS A 9 -19.34 3.29 7.12
N GLU A 10 -20.39 3.15 7.93
CA GLU A 10 -20.91 1.84 8.34
C GLU A 10 -21.42 1.03 7.14
N MET A 11 -22.16 1.69 6.23
CA MET A 11 -22.61 1.04 4.98
C MET A 11 -21.44 0.63 4.08
N ALA A 12 -20.44 1.50 3.94
CA ALA A 12 -19.25 1.19 3.15
C ALA A 12 -18.48 0.01 3.76
N ARG A 13 -18.29 -0.01 5.10
CA ARG A 13 -17.66 -1.14 5.79
C ARG A 13 -18.40 -2.44 5.55
N THR A 14 -19.73 -2.44 5.65
CA THR A 14 -20.54 -3.63 5.39
C THR A 14 -20.28 -4.16 3.98
N LEU A 15 -20.28 -3.28 2.97
CA LEU A 15 -19.98 -3.65 1.58
C LEU A 15 -18.58 -4.26 1.44
N PHE A 16 -17.56 -3.63 2.03
CA PHE A 16 -16.18 -4.12 1.95
C PHE A 16 -16.01 -5.47 2.65
N LYS A 17 -16.63 -5.64 3.81
CA LYS A 17 -16.62 -6.89 4.56
C LYS A 17 -17.30 -8.01 3.78
N GLU A 18 -18.50 -7.79 3.25
CA GLU A 18 -19.22 -8.78 2.45
C GLU A 18 -18.42 -9.18 1.20
N PHE A 19 -17.80 -8.23 0.53
CA PHE A 19 -16.94 -8.52 -0.60
C PHE A 19 -15.70 -9.33 -0.18
N ALA A 20 -15.04 -8.95 0.91
CA ALA A 20 -13.87 -9.65 1.42
C ALA A 20 -14.18 -11.10 1.79
N GLU A 21 -15.28 -11.34 2.49
CA GLU A 21 -15.69 -12.70 2.91
C GLU A 21 -16.14 -13.58 1.72
N ASN A 22 -16.85 -13.01 0.75
CA ASN A 22 -17.46 -13.79 -0.33
C ASN A 22 -16.57 -13.95 -1.56
N GLU A 23 -15.75 -12.94 -1.89
CA GLU A 23 -14.99 -12.90 -3.15
C GLU A 23 -13.47 -13.01 -2.95
N VAL A 24 -12.95 -12.71 -1.76
CA VAL A 24 -11.50 -12.73 -1.48
C VAL A 24 -11.10 -13.92 -0.63
N LYS A 25 -11.77 -14.12 0.50
CA LYS A 25 -11.42 -15.18 1.47
C LYS A 25 -11.35 -16.59 0.86
N PRO A 26 -12.30 -17.01 0.00
CA PRO A 26 -12.25 -18.34 -0.60
C PRO A 26 -11.02 -18.60 -1.48
N LEU A 27 -10.42 -17.53 -2.02
CA LEU A 27 -9.27 -17.59 -2.93
C LEU A 27 -7.93 -17.26 -2.27
N ALA A 28 -7.95 -16.83 -1.00
CA ALA A 28 -6.77 -16.25 -0.34
C ALA A 28 -5.62 -17.25 -0.20
N GLN A 29 -5.92 -18.49 0.17
CA GLN A 29 -4.93 -19.57 0.31
C GLN A 29 -4.35 -19.95 -1.05
N GLU A 30 -5.18 -20.18 -2.05
CA GLU A 30 -4.72 -20.54 -3.41
C GLU A 30 -3.87 -19.42 -4.02
N THR A 31 -4.28 -18.17 -3.84
CA THR A 31 -3.55 -16.98 -4.27
C THR A 31 -2.13 -16.94 -3.67
N ASP A 32 -1.99 -17.27 -2.39
CA ASP A 32 -0.69 -17.33 -1.72
C ASP A 32 0.15 -18.53 -2.19
N GLU A 33 -0.43 -19.72 -2.22
CA GLU A 33 0.28 -20.96 -2.59
C GLU A 33 0.82 -20.92 -4.02
N ASN A 34 -0.02 -20.48 -4.96
CA ASN A 34 0.34 -20.39 -6.38
C ASN A 34 1.16 -19.12 -6.72
N GLU A 35 1.33 -18.21 -5.75
CA GLU A 35 1.98 -16.91 -5.97
C GLU A 35 1.38 -16.17 -7.18
N GLN A 36 0.07 -16.30 -7.37
CA GLN A 36 -0.61 -15.79 -8.56
C GLN A 36 -1.38 -14.51 -8.25
N PHE A 37 -1.20 -13.52 -9.14
CA PHE A 37 -1.96 -12.26 -9.04
C PHE A 37 -3.46 -12.53 -9.27
N PRO A 38 -4.35 -12.06 -8.37
CA PRO A 38 -5.78 -12.38 -8.40
C PRO A 38 -6.55 -11.50 -9.40
N VAL A 39 -6.35 -11.73 -10.71
CA VAL A 39 -6.92 -10.90 -11.79
C VAL A 39 -8.43 -10.77 -11.67
N GLU A 40 -9.15 -11.88 -11.51
CA GLU A 40 -10.61 -11.89 -11.42
C GLU A 40 -11.13 -11.09 -10.21
N THR A 41 -10.44 -11.19 -9.08
CA THR A 41 -10.77 -10.41 -7.87
C THR A 41 -10.57 -8.91 -8.12
N VAL A 42 -9.49 -8.53 -8.82
CA VAL A 42 -9.22 -7.13 -9.18
C VAL A 42 -10.30 -6.60 -10.13
N GLU A 43 -10.69 -7.37 -11.13
CA GLU A 43 -11.80 -7.01 -12.03
C GLU A 43 -13.14 -6.84 -11.30
N LYS A 44 -13.43 -7.70 -10.32
CA LYS A 44 -14.60 -7.54 -9.46
C LYS A 44 -14.51 -6.28 -8.61
N MET A 45 -13.35 -6.02 -7.98
CA MET A 45 -13.11 -4.77 -7.23
C MET A 45 -13.32 -3.52 -8.10
N ALA A 46 -12.90 -3.55 -9.37
CA ALA A 46 -13.15 -2.48 -10.32
C ALA A 46 -14.66 -2.24 -10.54
N LYS A 47 -15.43 -3.31 -10.75
CA LYS A 47 -16.90 -3.24 -10.92
C LYS A 47 -17.61 -2.66 -9.69
N TYR A 48 -17.10 -2.92 -8.49
CA TYR A 48 -17.62 -2.35 -7.23
C TYR A 48 -17.07 -0.93 -6.93
N GLY A 49 -16.20 -0.39 -7.79
CA GLY A 49 -15.62 0.94 -7.64
C GLY A 49 -14.55 1.07 -6.57
N PHE A 50 -13.97 -0.03 -6.09
CA PHE A 50 -12.96 -0.02 -5.02
C PHE A 50 -11.64 0.62 -5.45
N LEU A 51 -11.35 0.64 -6.74
CA LEU A 51 -10.13 1.24 -7.28
C LEU A 51 -10.19 2.77 -7.39
N GLY A 52 -11.38 3.37 -7.24
CA GLY A 52 -11.59 4.82 -7.35
C GLY A 52 -12.23 5.45 -6.11
N ILE A 53 -12.16 4.84 -4.92
CA ILE A 53 -12.88 5.31 -3.72
C ILE A 53 -12.68 6.79 -3.43
N PRO A 54 -11.44 7.34 -3.29
CA PRO A 54 -11.25 8.75 -2.94
C PRO A 54 -11.24 9.69 -4.15
N VAL A 55 -11.36 9.15 -5.36
CA VAL A 55 -11.31 9.96 -6.58
C VAL A 55 -12.63 10.69 -6.76
N PRO A 56 -12.63 12.01 -7.08
CA PRO A 56 -13.84 12.75 -7.36
C PRO A 56 -14.68 12.15 -8.50
N LYS A 57 -15.99 12.30 -8.42
CA LYS A 57 -16.92 11.74 -9.41
C LYS A 57 -16.69 12.25 -10.84
N GLU A 58 -16.23 13.48 -10.97
CA GLU A 58 -15.88 14.10 -12.26
C GLU A 58 -14.74 13.37 -12.99
N TYR A 59 -13.87 12.64 -12.26
CA TYR A 59 -12.83 11.78 -12.80
C TYR A 59 -13.17 10.27 -12.73
N GLY A 60 -14.47 9.95 -12.54
CA GLY A 60 -14.95 8.57 -12.59
C GLY A 60 -14.82 7.79 -11.28
N GLY A 61 -14.44 8.42 -10.18
CA GLY A 61 -14.35 7.79 -8.86
C GLY A 61 -15.63 7.87 -8.04
N GLN A 62 -15.55 7.43 -6.78
CA GLN A 62 -16.70 7.38 -5.87
C GLN A 62 -16.89 8.68 -5.07
N GLY A 63 -15.89 9.55 -5.01
CA GLY A 63 -15.92 10.81 -4.26
C GLY A 63 -16.04 10.63 -2.75
N CYS A 64 -15.53 9.51 -2.22
CA CYS A 64 -15.51 9.24 -0.79
C CYS A 64 -14.26 9.87 -0.14
N ASP A 65 -14.25 9.87 1.19
CA ASP A 65 -13.12 10.41 1.96
C ASP A 65 -11.97 9.38 2.13
N PRO A 66 -10.79 9.82 2.61
CA PRO A 66 -9.67 8.93 2.87
C PRO A 66 -9.93 7.87 3.94
N LEU A 67 -10.87 8.09 4.87
CA LEU A 67 -11.26 7.09 5.86
C LEU A 67 -11.98 5.92 5.20
N THR A 68 -12.90 6.19 4.28
CA THR A 68 -13.59 5.16 3.49
C THR A 68 -12.58 4.30 2.71
N TYR A 69 -11.55 4.92 2.10
CA TYR A 69 -10.47 4.20 1.43
C TYR A 69 -9.67 3.32 2.41
N ALA A 70 -9.27 3.86 3.56
CA ALA A 70 -8.53 3.10 4.58
C ALA A 70 -9.34 1.88 5.06
N MET A 71 -10.65 2.05 5.30
CA MET A 71 -11.57 0.97 5.68
C MET A 71 -11.68 -0.12 4.60
N CYS A 72 -11.63 0.23 3.31
CA CYS A 72 -11.59 -0.76 2.24
C CYS A 72 -10.32 -1.61 2.32
N VAL A 73 -9.16 -0.99 2.45
CA VAL A 73 -7.88 -1.71 2.58
C VAL A 73 -7.86 -2.56 3.85
N GLU A 74 -8.38 -2.06 4.97
CA GLU A 74 -8.53 -2.77 6.25
C GLU A 74 -9.37 -4.06 6.07
N GLU A 75 -10.60 -3.95 5.57
CA GLU A 75 -11.51 -5.11 5.44
C GLU A 75 -11.00 -6.16 4.45
N LEU A 76 -10.41 -5.75 3.32
CA LEU A 76 -9.76 -6.67 2.38
C LEU A 76 -8.57 -7.40 3.04
N SER A 77 -7.79 -6.69 3.85
CA SER A 77 -6.58 -7.23 4.47
C SER A 77 -6.87 -8.15 5.65
N LYS A 78 -8.06 -8.08 6.26
CA LYS A 78 -8.50 -9.06 7.28
C LYS A 78 -8.45 -10.49 6.76
N VAL A 79 -8.73 -10.68 5.50
CA VAL A 79 -8.77 -12.01 4.87
C VAL A 79 -7.57 -12.26 3.94
N CYS A 80 -7.01 -11.22 3.32
CA CYS A 80 -5.90 -11.35 2.38
C CYS A 80 -5.09 -10.06 2.24
N GLY A 81 -3.88 -10.02 2.82
CA GLY A 81 -2.97 -8.87 2.72
C GLY A 81 -2.57 -8.52 1.29
N THR A 82 -2.52 -9.51 0.39
CA THR A 82 -2.29 -9.33 -1.06
C THR A 82 -3.33 -8.41 -1.69
N THR A 83 -4.62 -8.65 -1.43
CA THR A 83 -5.71 -7.88 -2.06
C THR A 83 -5.73 -6.44 -1.55
N GLY A 84 -5.48 -6.24 -0.25
CA GLY A 84 -5.38 -4.90 0.34
C GLY A 84 -4.25 -4.07 -0.27
N VAL A 85 -3.05 -4.64 -0.45
CA VAL A 85 -1.91 -3.89 -1.02
C VAL A 85 -2.10 -3.55 -2.49
N ILE A 86 -2.82 -4.36 -3.27
CA ILE A 86 -3.12 -4.05 -4.67
C ILE A 86 -3.91 -2.74 -4.77
N VAL A 87 -4.98 -2.61 -3.96
CA VAL A 87 -5.78 -1.39 -3.89
C VAL A 87 -4.95 -0.22 -3.33
N SER A 88 -4.15 -0.47 -2.29
CA SER A 88 -3.31 0.56 -1.66
C SER A 88 -2.32 1.16 -2.66
N ALA A 89 -1.52 0.34 -3.33
CA ALA A 89 -0.52 0.82 -4.28
C ALA A 89 -1.14 1.53 -5.48
N HIS A 90 -2.23 0.99 -6.02
CA HIS A 90 -2.96 1.60 -7.12
C HIS A 90 -3.48 3.00 -6.78
N THR A 91 -4.17 3.13 -5.66
CA THR A 91 -4.88 4.35 -5.28
C THR A 91 -3.92 5.40 -4.73
N SER A 92 -3.11 5.05 -3.71
CA SER A 92 -2.28 6.02 -2.99
C SER A 92 -0.96 6.35 -3.69
N LEU A 93 -0.41 5.42 -4.49
CA LEU A 93 0.91 5.61 -5.09
C LEU A 93 0.85 5.99 -6.57
N CYS A 94 -0.25 5.69 -7.29
CA CYS A 94 -0.38 6.05 -8.70
C CYS A 94 -1.45 7.12 -8.93
N ILE A 95 -2.69 6.91 -8.47
CA ILE A 95 -3.76 7.89 -8.70
C ILE A 95 -3.51 9.20 -7.94
N ASP A 96 -3.21 9.12 -6.64
CA ASP A 96 -3.07 10.28 -5.76
C ASP A 96 -2.02 11.31 -6.25
N PRO A 97 -0.80 10.91 -6.68
CA PRO A 97 0.16 11.87 -7.22
C PRO A 97 -0.30 12.51 -8.56
N ILE A 98 -1.01 11.78 -9.43
CA ILE A 98 -1.56 12.39 -10.65
C ILE A 98 -2.68 13.38 -10.30
N MET A 99 -3.56 13.03 -9.37
CA MET A 99 -4.61 13.93 -8.88
C MET A 99 -4.04 15.21 -8.27
N THR A 100 -2.95 15.09 -7.51
CA THR A 100 -2.38 16.20 -6.75
C THR A 100 -1.49 17.12 -7.61
N PHE A 101 -0.70 16.55 -8.51
CA PHE A 101 0.37 17.26 -9.24
C PHE A 101 0.18 17.28 -10.75
N GLY A 102 -0.75 16.51 -11.29
CA GLY A 102 -1.00 16.41 -12.73
C GLY A 102 -1.78 17.57 -13.29
N THR A 103 -1.59 17.83 -14.59
CA THR A 103 -2.43 18.75 -15.36
C THR A 103 -3.84 18.17 -15.56
N GLU A 104 -4.79 18.99 -15.99
CA GLU A 104 -6.14 18.53 -16.27
C GLU A 104 -6.18 17.49 -17.40
N GLU A 105 -5.30 17.61 -18.38
CA GLU A 105 -5.12 16.64 -19.47
C GLU A 105 -4.61 15.31 -18.91
N GLN A 106 -3.59 15.34 -18.04
CA GLN A 106 -3.06 14.14 -17.38
C GLN A 106 -4.12 13.47 -16.51
N LYS A 107 -4.90 14.22 -15.74
CA LYS A 107 -6.00 13.67 -14.92
C LYS A 107 -7.04 13.00 -15.79
N LYS A 108 -7.50 13.63 -16.86
CA LYS A 108 -8.48 13.06 -17.78
C LYS A 108 -7.94 11.81 -18.49
N LYS A 109 -6.69 11.84 -18.93
CA LYS A 109 -6.05 10.74 -19.66
C LYS A 109 -5.79 9.52 -18.78
N TYR A 110 -5.33 9.74 -17.54
CA TYR A 110 -4.83 8.66 -16.69
C TYR A 110 -5.72 8.35 -15.50
N VAL A 111 -6.23 9.36 -14.78
CA VAL A 111 -7.01 9.10 -13.57
C VAL A 111 -8.36 8.48 -13.90
N VAL A 112 -9.05 8.94 -14.94
CA VAL A 112 -10.38 8.42 -15.31
C VAL A 112 -10.36 6.89 -15.53
N PRO A 113 -9.50 6.33 -16.40
CA PRO A 113 -9.46 4.88 -16.58
C PRO A 113 -8.92 4.12 -15.35
N LEU A 114 -8.02 4.71 -14.56
CA LEU A 114 -7.53 4.13 -13.31
C LEU A 114 -8.67 4.06 -12.26
N ALA A 115 -9.41 5.13 -12.05
CA ALA A 115 -10.51 5.19 -11.08
C ALA A 115 -11.66 4.25 -11.41
N LYS A 116 -11.91 4.02 -12.70
CA LYS A 116 -12.90 3.03 -13.18
C LYS A 116 -12.38 1.59 -13.13
N GLY A 117 -11.08 1.38 -12.88
CA GLY A 117 -10.45 0.07 -12.90
C GLY A 117 -10.26 -0.52 -14.30
N GLU A 118 -10.38 0.29 -15.35
CA GLU A 118 -10.04 -0.08 -16.74
C GLU A 118 -8.51 -0.24 -16.91
N LYS A 119 -7.74 0.46 -16.08
CA LYS A 119 -6.28 0.40 -15.96
C LYS A 119 -5.86 0.25 -14.51
N LEU A 120 -4.71 -0.39 -14.30
CA LEU A 120 -4.09 -0.52 -12.98
C LEU A 120 -2.84 0.36 -12.89
N GLY A 121 -2.55 0.86 -11.69
CA GLY A 121 -1.42 1.75 -11.43
C GLY A 121 -0.32 1.14 -10.59
N ALA A 122 0.92 1.62 -10.79
CA ALA A 122 2.11 1.27 -10.02
C ALA A 122 3.02 2.49 -9.79
N PHE A 123 3.99 2.36 -8.86
CA PHE A 123 4.91 3.40 -8.46
C PHE A 123 6.36 2.90 -8.42
N GLY A 124 7.19 3.46 -9.28
CA GLY A 124 8.60 3.11 -9.44
C GLY A 124 9.54 4.15 -8.78
N LEU A 125 9.86 3.96 -7.50
CA LEU A 125 10.83 4.77 -6.77
C LEU A 125 12.13 3.99 -6.49
N THR A 126 11.99 2.83 -5.86
CA THR A 126 13.08 2.03 -5.28
C THR A 126 14.01 1.46 -6.36
N GLU A 127 15.31 1.51 -6.11
CA GLU A 127 16.35 0.89 -6.93
C GLU A 127 17.20 -0.05 -6.08
N PRO A 128 17.98 -0.98 -6.67
CA PRO A 128 18.84 -1.90 -5.92
C PRO A 128 19.78 -1.21 -4.92
N GLY A 129 20.27 -0.01 -5.26
CA GLY A 129 21.15 0.80 -4.41
C GLY A 129 20.46 1.95 -3.67
N ALA A 130 19.14 2.09 -3.76
CA ALA A 130 18.39 3.24 -3.23
C ALA A 130 17.01 2.83 -2.70
N GLY A 131 16.99 2.23 -1.51
CA GLY A 131 15.78 1.95 -0.76
C GLY A 131 15.44 3.11 0.19
N THR A 132 15.89 3.03 1.45
CA THR A 132 15.74 4.11 2.44
C THR A 132 16.41 5.41 1.99
N ASP A 133 17.60 5.32 1.38
CA ASP A 133 18.26 6.44 0.71
C ASP A 133 17.67 6.68 -0.68
N ALA A 134 16.41 7.11 -0.75
CA ALA A 134 15.71 7.34 -2.01
C ALA A 134 16.34 8.46 -2.88
N GLN A 135 17.17 9.34 -2.30
CA GLN A 135 17.95 10.33 -3.07
C GLN A 135 19.16 9.71 -3.77
N GLY A 136 19.58 8.52 -3.33
CA GLY A 136 20.68 7.76 -3.90
C GLY A 136 20.43 7.20 -5.30
N GLN A 137 19.19 7.26 -5.81
CA GLN A 137 18.77 6.67 -7.07
C GLN A 137 19.63 7.07 -8.27
N GLN A 138 19.73 6.17 -9.26
CA GLN A 138 20.60 6.28 -10.43
C GLN A 138 19.84 6.33 -11.77
N THR A 139 18.59 5.85 -11.83
CA THR A 139 17.75 5.94 -13.04
C THR A 139 17.70 7.38 -13.52
N LYS A 140 18.05 7.59 -14.81
CA LYS A 140 18.15 8.92 -15.43
C LYS A 140 16.99 9.17 -16.37
N ALA A 141 16.63 10.43 -16.52
CA ALA A 141 15.77 10.93 -17.58
C ALA A 141 16.43 12.14 -18.21
N VAL A 142 16.76 12.03 -19.50
CA VAL A 142 17.40 13.08 -20.30
C VAL A 142 16.38 13.63 -21.29
N PHE A 143 16.25 14.95 -21.36
CA PHE A 143 15.36 15.58 -22.34
C PHE A 143 16.05 15.68 -23.71
N ASP A 144 15.40 15.16 -24.72
CA ASP A 144 15.82 15.24 -26.12
C ASP A 144 15.01 16.36 -26.80
N GLU A 145 15.67 17.52 -27.00
CA GLU A 145 15.05 18.70 -27.61
C GLU A 145 14.63 18.47 -29.07
N ALA A 146 15.34 17.59 -29.80
CA ALA A 146 15.06 17.34 -31.21
C ALA A 146 13.73 16.59 -31.42
N THR A 147 13.39 15.70 -30.49
CA THR A 147 12.14 14.91 -30.56
C THR A 147 11.07 15.37 -29.58
N ASN A 148 11.40 16.32 -28.69
CA ASN A 148 10.52 16.80 -27.61
C ASN A 148 10.08 15.66 -26.68
N GLU A 149 11.04 14.79 -26.29
CA GLU A 149 10.81 13.60 -25.48
C GLU A 149 11.78 13.51 -24.30
N TRP A 150 11.36 12.81 -23.25
CA TRP A 150 12.26 12.34 -22.20
C TRP A 150 12.73 10.92 -22.51
N VAL A 151 14.03 10.68 -22.35
CA VAL A 151 14.66 9.36 -22.53
C VAL A 151 15.04 8.82 -21.16
N LEU A 152 14.36 7.77 -20.71
CA LEU A 152 14.59 7.11 -19.43
C LEU A 152 15.53 5.92 -19.60
N THR A 153 16.55 5.84 -18.71
CA THR A 153 17.50 4.71 -18.68
C THR A 153 17.84 4.36 -17.25
N GLY A 154 17.68 3.07 -16.88
CA GLY A 154 17.93 2.53 -15.55
C GLY A 154 16.94 1.45 -15.17
N SER A 155 16.85 1.13 -13.88
CA SER A 155 15.89 0.13 -13.40
C SER A 155 15.28 0.50 -12.04
N LYS A 156 14.12 -0.06 -11.75
CA LYS A 156 13.43 0.02 -10.46
C LYS A 156 13.13 -1.39 -9.96
N CYS A 157 13.29 -1.64 -8.67
CA CYS A 157 13.03 -2.96 -8.08
C CYS A 157 11.92 -2.90 -7.03
N PHE A 158 11.37 -4.07 -6.71
CA PHE A 158 10.30 -4.27 -5.74
C PHE A 158 9.00 -3.50 -6.05
N ILE A 159 8.64 -3.41 -7.34
CA ILE A 159 7.48 -2.62 -7.76
C ILE A 159 6.19 -3.43 -7.68
N THR A 160 5.33 -3.07 -6.73
CA THR A 160 3.99 -3.62 -6.54
C THR A 160 3.11 -3.34 -7.75
N ASN A 161 2.27 -4.30 -8.13
CA ASN A 161 1.47 -4.32 -9.35
C ASN A 161 2.31 -4.36 -10.65
N GLY A 162 3.63 -4.49 -10.57
CA GLY A 162 4.62 -4.26 -11.62
C GLY A 162 4.18 -4.67 -13.02
N LYS A 163 4.06 -5.97 -13.33
CA LYS A 163 3.70 -6.46 -14.67
C LYS A 163 2.21 -6.27 -15.03
N TYR A 164 1.34 -6.15 -14.02
CA TYR A 164 -0.11 -6.05 -14.21
C TYR A 164 -0.60 -4.60 -14.34
N ALA A 165 0.17 -3.63 -13.86
CA ALA A 165 -0.14 -2.22 -14.05
C ALA A 165 -0.04 -1.80 -15.53
N ASP A 166 -0.79 -0.76 -15.88
CA ASP A 166 -0.81 -0.12 -17.19
C ASP A 166 -0.18 1.26 -17.17
N VAL A 167 -0.19 1.91 -15.98
CA VAL A 167 0.33 3.26 -15.76
C VAL A 167 1.29 3.24 -14.58
N TYR A 168 2.46 3.82 -14.76
CA TYR A 168 3.53 3.85 -13.77
C TYR A 168 3.95 5.29 -13.48
N ILE A 169 4.02 5.65 -12.20
CA ILE A 169 4.74 6.85 -11.78
C ILE A 169 6.19 6.46 -11.56
N VAL A 170 7.10 7.03 -12.33
CA VAL A 170 8.53 6.72 -12.27
C VAL A 170 9.31 7.95 -11.81
N ILE A 171 10.12 7.78 -10.78
CA ILE A 171 10.97 8.84 -10.25
C ILE A 171 12.38 8.67 -10.83
N ALA A 172 12.94 9.72 -11.44
CA ALA A 172 14.23 9.64 -12.10
C ALA A 172 15.06 10.93 -11.93
N VAL A 173 16.38 10.83 -12.10
CA VAL A 173 17.33 11.93 -12.03
C VAL A 173 17.35 12.66 -13.37
N THR A 174 17.04 13.96 -13.35
CA THR A 174 17.03 14.83 -14.54
C THR A 174 18.24 15.76 -14.63
N GLY A 175 19.13 15.74 -13.64
CA GLY A 175 20.32 16.58 -13.65
C GLY A 175 20.96 16.71 -12.26
N LYS A 176 21.70 17.80 -12.12
CA LYS A 176 22.28 18.21 -10.84
C LYS A 176 21.96 19.68 -10.61
N VAL A 177 21.73 20.06 -9.37
CA VAL A 177 21.43 21.42 -8.95
C VAL A 177 22.26 21.75 -7.72
N GLU A 178 22.81 22.96 -7.67
CA GLU A 178 23.48 23.45 -6.48
C GLU A 178 22.45 23.93 -5.45
N LYS A 179 22.53 23.38 -4.23
CA LYS A 179 21.73 23.82 -3.08
C LYS A 179 22.64 23.98 -1.88
N ARG A 180 22.64 25.19 -1.30
CA ARG A 180 23.43 25.52 -0.09
C ARG A 180 24.93 25.12 -0.25
N GLY A 181 25.53 25.42 -1.41
CA GLY A 181 26.95 25.14 -1.69
C GLY A 181 27.27 23.64 -1.94
N ARG A 182 26.25 22.79 -2.15
CA ARG A 182 26.44 21.37 -2.46
C ARG A 182 25.69 20.99 -3.74
N MET A 183 26.37 20.22 -4.59
CA MET A 183 25.74 19.62 -5.78
C MET A 183 24.84 18.47 -5.34
N MET A 184 23.54 18.58 -5.63
CA MET A 184 22.53 17.57 -5.36
C MET A 184 21.91 17.07 -6.66
N LYS A 185 21.40 15.84 -6.66
CA LYS A 185 20.62 15.33 -7.80
C LYS A 185 19.34 16.14 -7.97
N GLU A 186 19.05 16.56 -9.19
CA GLU A 186 17.75 17.04 -9.59
C GLU A 186 16.89 15.84 -9.96
N ILE A 187 15.76 15.67 -9.28
CA ILE A 187 14.90 14.49 -9.39
C ILE A 187 13.53 14.93 -9.85
N SER A 188 12.98 14.26 -10.85
CA SER A 188 11.66 14.52 -11.43
C SER A 188 10.79 13.26 -11.41
N ALA A 189 9.49 13.44 -11.61
CA ALA A 189 8.50 12.37 -11.66
C ALA A 189 7.90 12.31 -13.08
N PHE A 190 7.63 11.10 -13.56
CA PHE A 190 7.15 10.84 -14.91
C PHE A 190 6.00 9.84 -14.89
N ILE A 191 5.06 10.00 -15.82
CA ILE A 191 4.01 9.02 -16.11
C ILE A 191 4.49 8.18 -17.30
N VAL A 192 4.63 6.87 -17.09
CA VAL A 192 5.05 5.91 -18.12
C VAL A 192 3.93 4.91 -18.36
N GLU A 193 3.57 4.66 -19.62
CA GLU A 193 2.55 3.68 -19.98
C GLU A 193 3.20 2.32 -20.29
N LYS A 194 2.50 1.23 -19.93
CA LYS A 194 2.89 -0.13 -20.35
C LYS A 194 2.96 -0.23 -21.85
N GLY A 195 3.98 -0.93 -22.37
CA GLY A 195 4.18 -1.09 -23.80
C GLY A 195 4.95 0.05 -24.47
N THR A 196 5.37 1.08 -23.72
CA THR A 196 6.29 2.09 -24.25
C THR A 196 7.58 1.41 -24.71
N PRO A 197 8.08 1.65 -25.92
CA PRO A 197 9.33 1.08 -26.40
C PRO A 197 10.49 1.38 -25.46
N GLY A 198 11.31 0.36 -25.15
CA GLY A 198 12.40 0.46 -24.17
C GLY A 198 11.95 0.29 -22.72
N PHE A 199 10.66 0.06 -22.43
CA PHE A 199 10.16 -0.30 -21.11
C PHE A 199 9.82 -1.78 -21.05
N THR A 200 10.51 -2.54 -20.20
CA THR A 200 10.35 -3.98 -20.03
C THR A 200 10.31 -4.36 -18.54
N PHE A 201 10.02 -5.63 -18.27
CA PHE A 201 9.93 -6.18 -16.91
C PHE A 201 11.03 -7.21 -16.71
N GLY A 202 11.75 -7.10 -15.60
CA GLY A 202 12.74 -8.07 -15.17
C GLY A 202 12.12 -9.16 -14.28
N THR A 203 12.85 -9.52 -13.25
CA THR A 203 12.52 -10.64 -12.35
C THR A 203 11.23 -10.40 -11.55
N LYS A 204 10.40 -11.45 -11.44
CA LYS A 204 9.33 -11.53 -10.44
C LYS A 204 9.95 -11.94 -9.10
N GLU A 205 9.71 -11.18 -8.06
CA GLU A 205 10.23 -11.47 -6.74
C GLU A 205 9.49 -12.65 -6.07
N LYS A 206 10.27 -13.62 -5.56
CA LYS A 206 9.77 -14.68 -4.68
C LYS A 206 9.79 -14.18 -3.24
N LYS A 207 8.61 -14.03 -2.63
CA LYS A 207 8.46 -13.33 -1.36
C LYS A 207 8.07 -14.24 -0.22
N MET A 208 8.37 -13.81 1.01
CA MET A 208 7.97 -14.46 2.25
C MET A 208 6.43 -14.43 2.43
N GLY A 209 5.81 -13.27 2.23
CA GLY A 209 4.38 -13.01 2.37
C GLY A 209 3.84 -12.17 1.24
N ILE A 210 2.54 -11.86 1.27
CA ILE A 210 1.80 -11.21 0.18
C ILE A 210 2.18 -11.80 -1.18
N ARG A 211 2.26 -13.12 -1.25
CA ARG A 211 2.92 -13.83 -2.36
C ARG A 211 2.16 -13.69 -3.66
N GLY A 212 0.83 -13.55 -3.61
CA GLY A 212 0.00 -13.25 -4.77
C GLY A 212 0.12 -11.82 -5.30
N SER A 213 0.71 -10.88 -4.54
CA SER A 213 0.98 -9.54 -5.05
C SER A 213 2.13 -9.57 -6.06
N ALA A 214 1.86 -9.08 -7.27
CA ALA A 214 2.85 -9.03 -8.34
C ALA A 214 3.90 -7.96 -8.04
N THR A 215 5.11 -8.41 -7.72
CA THR A 215 6.25 -7.55 -7.42
C THR A 215 7.34 -7.81 -8.46
N TYR A 216 7.67 -6.81 -9.26
CA TYR A 216 8.59 -6.94 -10.39
C TYR A 216 9.65 -5.84 -10.41
N GLU A 217 10.75 -6.15 -11.08
CA GLU A 217 11.68 -5.15 -11.56
C GLU A 217 11.12 -4.47 -12.83
N LEU A 218 11.31 -3.14 -12.93
CA LEU A 218 11.06 -2.36 -14.14
C LEU A 218 12.39 -1.98 -14.75
N ILE A 219 12.55 -2.19 -16.05
CA ILE A 219 13.78 -1.93 -16.82
C ILE A 219 13.48 -0.90 -17.90
N PHE A 220 14.30 0.15 -17.95
CA PHE A 220 14.23 1.23 -18.93
C PHE A 220 15.52 1.29 -19.71
N GLU A 221 15.44 1.02 -21.02
CA GLU A 221 16.56 1.06 -21.99
C GLU A 221 16.18 2.04 -23.10
N ASP A 222 16.68 3.26 -23.00
CA ASP A 222 16.33 4.37 -23.90
C ASP A 222 14.80 4.52 -24.09
N CYS A 223 14.07 4.35 -23.00
CA CYS A 223 12.61 4.42 -23.00
C CYS A 223 12.16 5.87 -23.24
N ARG A 224 11.56 6.12 -24.39
CA ARG A 224 11.12 7.44 -24.84
C ARG A 224 9.68 7.70 -24.46
N ILE A 225 9.45 8.81 -23.77
CA ILE A 225 8.12 9.27 -23.38
C ILE A 225 7.94 10.74 -23.77
N PRO A 226 6.73 11.18 -24.13
CA PRO A 226 6.44 12.56 -24.51
C PRO A 226 6.80 13.56 -23.41
N ALA A 227 7.14 14.78 -23.78
CA ALA A 227 7.45 15.88 -22.84
C ALA A 227 6.33 16.11 -21.81
N GLU A 228 5.08 16.00 -22.23
CA GLU A 228 3.89 16.18 -21.40
C GLU A 228 3.70 15.07 -20.34
N ASN A 229 4.46 14.00 -20.38
CA ASN A 229 4.43 12.96 -19.35
C ASN A 229 5.26 13.31 -18.10
N LEU A 230 5.92 14.45 -18.07
CA LEU A 230 6.49 15.01 -16.85
C LEU A 230 5.35 15.32 -15.85
N LEU A 231 5.37 14.68 -14.70
CA LEU A 231 4.39 14.92 -13.64
C LEU A 231 4.83 16.08 -12.76
N GLY A 232 4.02 17.12 -12.70
CA GLY A 232 4.32 18.35 -11.98
C GLY A 232 5.45 19.15 -12.64
N LYS A 233 6.42 19.63 -11.84
CA LYS A 233 7.53 20.45 -12.33
C LYS A 233 8.86 19.70 -12.28
N LYS A 234 9.72 19.91 -13.28
CA LYS A 234 11.10 19.40 -13.29
C LYS A 234 11.81 19.77 -11.97
N GLY A 235 12.55 18.83 -11.41
CA GLY A 235 13.27 18.98 -10.15
C GLY A 235 12.40 18.88 -8.88
N LYS A 236 11.09 18.57 -9.01
CA LYS A 236 10.18 18.39 -7.87
C LYS A 236 9.81 16.94 -7.60
N GLY A 237 10.36 15.98 -8.33
CA GLY A 237 10.03 14.56 -8.22
C GLY A 237 10.26 13.99 -6.83
N PHE A 238 11.31 14.39 -6.13
CA PHE A 238 11.53 13.94 -4.76
C PHE A 238 10.45 14.44 -3.79
N ASN A 239 9.98 15.68 -3.94
CA ASN A 239 8.88 16.22 -3.15
C ASN A 239 7.57 15.48 -3.45
N ILE A 240 7.32 15.18 -4.74
CA ILE A 240 6.17 14.37 -5.17
C ILE A 240 6.25 12.99 -4.53
N ALA A 241 7.41 12.31 -4.59
CA ALA A 241 7.59 10.99 -3.99
C ALA A 241 7.33 11.00 -2.47
N MET A 242 7.83 11.98 -1.73
CA MET A 242 7.62 12.07 -0.27
C MET A 242 6.14 12.30 0.07
N HIS A 243 5.46 13.16 -0.67
CA HIS A 243 4.02 13.39 -0.52
C HIS A 243 3.21 12.10 -0.82
N THR A 244 3.56 11.41 -1.90
CA THR A 244 2.95 10.14 -2.29
C THR A 244 3.09 9.08 -1.19
N LEU A 245 4.30 8.96 -0.60
CA LEU A 245 4.56 8.03 0.49
C LEU A 245 3.79 8.37 1.77
N ASP A 246 3.52 9.65 2.05
CA ASP A 246 2.67 10.02 3.20
C ASP A 246 1.25 9.45 3.05
N GLY A 247 0.68 9.51 1.84
CA GLY A 247 -0.60 8.88 1.51
C GLY A 247 -0.53 7.35 1.56
N GLY A 248 0.54 6.77 1.03
CA GLY A 248 0.78 5.32 1.02
C GLY A 248 0.91 4.73 2.42
N ARG A 249 1.58 5.42 3.36
CA ARG A 249 1.70 5.00 4.76
C ARG A 249 0.35 4.77 5.43
N ILE A 250 -0.68 5.55 5.09
CA ILE A 250 -2.04 5.34 5.60
C ILE A 250 -2.61 4.03 5.05
N GLY A 251 -2.42 3.75 3.76
CA GLY A 251 -2.85 2.48 3.15
C GLY A 251 -2.16 1.26 3.77
N ILE A 252 -0.84 1.35 4.01
CA ILE A 252 -0.10 0.26 4.65
C ILE A 252 -0.46 0.11 6.13
N ALA A 253 -0.74 1.20 6.83
CA ALA A 253 -1.24 1.15 8.20
C ALA A 253 -2.62 0.45 8.26
N ALA A 254 -3.50 0.73 7.31
CA ALA A 254 -4.80 0.06 7.19
C ALA A 254 -4.64 -1.43 6.83
N GLN A 255 -3.69 -1.79 5.95
CA GLN A 255 -3.37 -3.19 5.66
C GLN A 255 -2.86 -3.94 6.90
N ALA A 256 -1.93 -3.35 7.63
CA ALA A 256 -1.39 -3.93 8.86
C ALA A 256 -2.48 -4.12 9.91
N LEU A 257 -3.34 -3.11 10.09
CA LEU A 257 -4.50 -3.17 10.97
C LEU A 257 -5.43 -4.33 10.59
N GLY A 258 -5.79 -4.44 9.31
CA GLY A 258 -6.65 -5.52 8.83
C GLY A 258 -6.04 -6.90 9.09
N LEU A 259 -4.74 -7.11 8.84
CA LEU A 259 -4.04 -8.36 9.17
C LEU A 259 -4.09 -8.68 10.67
N ALA A 260 -3.91 -7.68 11.53
CA ALA A 260 -4.00 -7.85 12.98
C ALA A 260 -5.42 -8.23 13.43
N GLU A 261 -6.44 -7.54 12.90
CA GLU A 261 -7.84 -7.83 13.19
C GLU A 261 -8.24 -9.22 12.72
N GLY A 262 -7.91 -9.59 11.48
CA GLY A 262 -8.20 -10.92 10.93
C GLY A 262 -7.57 -12.04 11.74
N ALA A 263 -6.30 -11.88 12.13
CA ALA A 263 -5.61 -12.85 12.98
C ALA A 263 -6.24 -12.97 14.37
N LEU A 264 -6.65 -11.84 14.97
CA LEU A 264 -7.33 -11.84 16.26
C LEU A 264 -8.70 -12.51 16.17
N GLU A 265 -9.54 -12.14 15.19
CA GLU A 265 -10.87 -12.71 14.97
C GLU A 265 -10.78 -14.24 14.76
N THR A 266 -9.88 -14.70 13.88
CA THR A 266 -9.64 -16.13 13.64
C THR A 266 -9.18 -16.86 14.90
N THR A 267 -8.32 -16.22 15.70
CA THR A 267 -7.83 -16.81 16.96
C THR A 267 -8.94 -16.91 18.01
N ILE A 268 -9.81 -15.91 18.11
CA ILE A 268 -10.95 -15.94 19.04
C ILE A 268 -11.87 -17.11 18.74
N GLU A 269 -12.19 -17.36 17.47
CA GLU A 269 -13.02 -18.49 17.07
C GLU A 269 -12.32 -19.81 17.39
N TYR A 270 -11.05 -19.97 17.02
CA TYR A 270 -10.27 -21.16 17.28
C TYR A 270 -10.21 -21.53 18.77
N VAL A 271 -9.92 -20.57 19.66
CA VAL A 271 -9.76 -20.87 21.10
C VAL A 271 -11.09 -21.20 21.80
N LYS A 272 -12.23 -20.79 21.25
CA LYS A 272 -13.57 -21.17 21.73
C LYS A 272 -13.85 -22.66 21.42
N GLU A 273 -13.44 -23.13 20.26
CA GLU A 273 -13.74 -24.47 19.78
C GLU A 273 -12.70 -25.51 20.22
N ARG A 274 -11.42 -25.17 20.17
CA ARG A 274 -10.30 -26.06 20.49
C ARG A 274 -10.33 -26.46 21.96
N LYS A 275 -10.35 -27.79 22.22
CA LYS A 275 -10.36 -28.32 23.60
C LYS A 275 -9.05 -29.04 23.90
N GLN A 276 -8.50 -28.76 25.08
CA GLN A 276 -7.39 -29.47 25.71
C GLN A 276 -7.61 -29.53 27.22
N PHE A 277 -7.13 -30.60 27.87
CA PHE A 277 -7.33 -30.81 29.32
C PHE A 277 -8.81 -30.75 29.73
N GLY A 278 -9.70 -31.28 28.87
CA GLY A 278 -11.14 -31.38 29.15
C GLY A 278 -11.97 -30.11 28.99
N ARG A 279 -11.38 -28.99 28.54
CA ARG A 279 -12.08 -27.69 28.35
C ARG A 279 -11.57 -26.95 27.16
N SER A 280 -12.31 -25.93 26.68
CA SER A 280 -11.82 -25.06 25.61
C SER A 280 -10.57 -24.30 26.05
N ILE A 281 -9.63 -24.09 25.13
CA ILE A 281 -8.39 -23.38 25.47
C ILE A 281 -8.64 -21.88 25.78
N GLY A 282 -9.76 -21.32 25.35
CA GLY A 282 -10.24 -20.00 25.73
C GLY A 282 -10.62 -19.85 27.22
N GLN A 283 -10.76 -20.96 27.96
CA GLN A 283 -11.02 -20.97 29.40
C GLN A 283 -9.75 -20.89 30.25
N PHE A 284 -8.57 -20.97 29.64
CA PHE A 284 -7.32 -20.77 30.38
C PHE A 284 -7.02 -19.27 30.55
N GLN A 285 -6.70 -18.85 31.77
CA GLN A 285 -6.47 -17.45 32.13
C GLN A 285 -5.38 -16.80 31.26
N ASN A 286 -4.28 -17.50 30.98
CA ASN A 286 -3.22 -16.98 30.13
C ASN A 286 -3.71 -16.70 28.68
N THR A 287 -4.57 -17.58 28.11
CA THR A 287 -5.18 -17.32 26.80
C THR A 287 -6.05 -16.08 26.83
N GLN A 288 -6.87 -15.93 27.88
CA GLN A 288 -7.73 -14.75 28.06
C GLN A 288 -6.92 -13.45 28.15
N PHE A 289 -5.81 -13.45 28.89
CA PHE A 289 -4.93 -12.29 29.01
C PHE A 289 -4.28 -11.93 27.66
N GLN A 290 -3.79 -12.91 26.92
CA GLN A 290 -3.22 -12.67 25.60
C GLN A 290 -4.25 -12.07 24.63
N LEU A 291 -5.48 -12.59 24.60
CA LEU A 291 -6.56 -12.03 23.77
C LEU A 291 -6.92 -10.60 24.17
N ALA A 292 -6.97 -10.30 25.47
CA ALA A 292 -7.24 -8.94 25.97
C ALA A 292 -6.13 -7.94 25.53
N ASP A 293 -4.86 -8.36 25.65
CA ASP A 293 -3.72 -7.54 25.21
C ASP A 293 -3.75 -7.31 23.70
N MET A 294 -4.01 -8.36 22.91
CA MET A 294 -4.13 -8.26 21.44
C MET A 294 -5.26 -7.31 21.05
N ALA A 295 -6.46 -7.48 21.62
CA ALA A 295 -7.62 -6.63 21.34
C ALA A 295 -7.35 -5.15 21.69
N THR A 296 -6.73 -4.88 22.82
CA THR A 296 -6.40 -3.51 23.25
C THR A 296 -5.42 -2.84 22.29
N LYS A 297 -4.40 -3.56 21.83
CA LYS A 297 -3.40 -3.03 20.88
C LYS A 297 -4.00 -2.79 19.51
N VAL A 298 -4.83 -3.71 19.02
CA VAL A 298 -5.53 -3.57 17.74
C VAL A 298 -6.42 -2.33 17.76
N GLU A 299 -7.19 -2.11 18.82
CA GLU A 299 -8.04 -0.93 18.95
C GLU A 299 -7.23 0.37 18.99
N ALA A 300 -6.11 0.40 19.71
CA ALA A 300 -5.22 1.55 19.72
C ALA A 300 -4.64 1.85 18.32
N ALA A 301 -4.21 0.82 17.59
CA ALA A 301 -3.74 0.96 16.21
C ALA A 301 -4.84 1.48 15.28
N LYS A 302 -6.08 0.97 15.40
CA LYS A 302 -7.25 1.44 14.65
C LYS A 302 -7.47 2.92 14.81
N MET A 303 -7.44 3.42 16.05
CA MET A 303 -7.62 4.85 16.34
C MET A 303 -6.56 5.71 15.66
N LEU A 304 -5.29 5.27 15.61
CA LEU A 304 -4.22 5.99 14.93
C LEU A 304 -4.39 5.96 13.41
N VAL A 305 -4.79 4.83 12.82
CA VAL A 305 -5.05 4.72 11.38
C VAL A 305 -6.18 5.64 10.95
N TYR A 306 -7.28 5.65 11.69
CA TYR A 306 -8.43 6.50 11.38
C TYR A 306 -8.12 7.97 11.58
N LYS A 307 -7.38 8.31 12.64
CA LYS A 307 -6.87 9.68 12.85
C LYS A 307 -6.01 10.13 11.66
N ALA A 308 -5.12 9.29 11.15
CA ALA A 308 -4.27 9.62 10.01
C ALA A 308 -5.07 9.81 8.72
N ALA A 309 -6.06 8.94 8.47
CA ALA A 309 -6.97 9.08 7.33
C ALA A 309 -7.79 10.38 7.39
N MET A 310 -8.32 10.74 8.57
CA MET A 310 -9.02 12.00 8.77
C MET A 310 -8.09 13.22 8.69
N ALA A 311 -6.84 13.09 9.14
CA ALA A 311 -5.84 14.15 8.96
C ALA A 311 -5.58 14.42 7.48
N LYS A 312 -5.45 13.39 6.64
CA LYS A 312 -5.34 13.55 5.17
C LYS A 312 -6.55 14.30 4.58
N ALA A 313 -7.76 14.08 5.10
CA ALA A 313 -8.97 14.75 4.63
C ALA A 313 -9.06 16.22 5.02
N THR A 314 -8.46 16.63 6.14
CA THR A 314 -8.73 17.92 6.79
C THR A 314 -7.51 18.81 6.96
N GLN A 315 -6.30 18.27 6.82
CA GLN A 315 -5.06 19.00 7.06
C GLN A 315 -4.23 19.13 5.78
N LYS A 316 -3.48 20.20 5.69
CA LYS A 316 -2.56 20.45 4.57
C LYS A 316 -1.32 19.53 4.61
N THR A 317 -0.91 19.11 5.80
CA THR A 317 0.23 18.22 6.05
C THR A 317 -0.19 17.19 7.10
N TYR A 318 0.06 15.93 6.85
CA TYR A 318 -0.35 14.80 7.70
C TYR A 318 0.76 13.74 7.86
N SER A 319 2.00 14.10 7.50
CA SER A 319 3.16 13.18 7.56
C SER A 319 3.39 12.61 8.96
N PHE A 320 3.12 13.41 10.01
CA PHE A 320 3.29 12.99 11.39
C PHE A 320 2.28 11.91 11.78
N GLU A 321 1.01 12.14 11.50
CA GLU A 321 -0.08 11.20 11.77
C GLU A 321 0.07 9.92 10.95
N ALA A 322 0.42 10.03 9.67
CA ALA A 322 0.66 8.89 8.79
C ALA A 322 1.82 8.01 9.28
N ALA A 323 2.91 8.63 9.73
CA ALA A 323 4.06 7.90 10.27
C ALA A 323 3.72 7.21 11.61
N GLN A 324 2.98 7.87 12.50
CA GLN A 324 2.52 7.27 13.76
C GLN A 324 1.62 6.06 13.51
N ALA A 325 0.64 6.20 12.61
CA ALA A 325 -0.28 5.13 12.27
C ALA A 325 0.45 3.92 11.70
N LYS A 326 1.35 4.14 10.73
CA LYS A 326 2.09 3.08 10.07
C LYS A 326 3.03 2.34 11.04
N LEU A 327 3.76 3.07 11.86
CA LEU A 327 4.64 2.48 12.87
C LEU A 327 3.87 1.59 13.84
N CYS A 328 2.82 2.15 14.46
CA CYS A 328 2.03 1.43 15.45
C CYS A 328 1.33 0.20 14.84
N ALA A 329 0.62 0.37 13.72
CA ALA A 329 -0.14 -0.71 13.11
C ALA A 329 0.76 -1.86 12.63
N ALA A 330 1.93 -1.57 12.05
CA ALA A 330 2.87 -2.58 11.59
C ALA A 330 3.45 -3.41 12.76
N GLU A 331 3.85 -2.77 13.85
CA GLU A 331 4.36 -3.45 15.04
C GLU A 331 3.27 -4.29 15.73
N VAL A 332 2.05 -3.75 15.81
CA VAL A 332 0.90 -4.49 16.35
C VAL A 332 0.54 -5.69 15.47
N ALA A 333 0.56 -5.53 14.14
CA ALA A 333 0.30 -6.63 13.23
C ALA A 333 1.29 -7.79 13.42
N MET A 334 2.58 -7.51 13.51
CA MET A 334 3.60 -8.53 13.77
C MET A 334 3.41 -9.20 15.13
N GLU A 335 3.11 -8.45 16.17
CA GLU A 335 2.89 -9.02 17.49
C GLU A 335 1.65 -9.90 17.52
N VAL A 336 0.51 -9.40 17.01
CA VAL A 336 -0.78 -10.09 17.04
C VAL A 336 -0.76 -11.36 16.19
N THR A 337 -0.24 -11.28 14.95
CA THR A 337 -0.16 -12.45 14.07
C THR A 337 0.79 -13.53 14.61
N THR A 338 1.90 -13.14 15.24
CA THR A 338 2.81 -14.08 15.91
C THR A 338 2.14 -14.77 17.09
N LYS A 339 1.40 -14.02 17.92
CA LYS A 339 0.61 -14.59 19.03
C LYS A 339 -0.53 -15.48 18.54
N ALA A 340 -1.16 -15.14 17.42
CA ALA A 340 -2.18 -15.96 16.78
C ALA A 340 -1.63 -17.35 16.41
N VAL A 341 -0.48 -17.40 15.72
CA VAL A 341 0.22 -18.66 15.42
C VAL A 341 0.51 -19.45 16.70
N GLN A 342 1.02 -18.78 17.74
CA GLN A 342 1.34 -19.43 19.01
C GLN A 342 0.10 -20.02 19.70
N LEU A 343 -1.03 -19.30 19.71
CA LEU A 343 -2.28 -19.76 20.33
C LEU A 343 -2.95 -20.92 19.58
N HIS A 344 -2.70 -21.04 18.27
CA HIS A 344 -3.11 -22.20 17.48
C HIS A 344 -2.22 -23.43 17.71
N GLY A 345 -1.03 -23.28 18.32
CA GLY A 345 -0.09 -24.35 18.53
C GLY A 345 0.40 -24.96 17.20
N GLY A 346 0.52 -26.28 17.12
CA GLY A 346 0.97 -26.96 15.89
C GLY A 346 0.10 -26.67 14.67
N TYR A 347 -1.18 -26.46 14.85
CA TYR A 347 -2.11 -26.07 13.77
C TYR A 347 -1.84 -24.66 13.22
N GLY A 348 -1.34 -23.75 14.04
CA GLY A 348 -0.95 -22.41 13.56
C GLY A 348 0.30 -22.41 12.67
N TYR A 349 1.04 -23.52 12.61
CA TYR A 349 2.28 -23.66 11.85
C TYR A 349 2.10 -24.35 10.49
N ILE A 350 0.91 -24.86 10.21
CA ILE A 350 0.58 -25.53 8.95
C ILE A 350 -0.36 -24.67 8.11
N ARG A 351 -0.24 -24.82 6.77
CA ARG A 351 -0.93 -23.95 5.80
C ARG A 351 -2.46 -24.10 5.74
N GLU A 352 -3.01 -25.11 6.39
CA GLU A 352 -4.46 -25.30 6.50
C GLU A 352 -5.16 -24.21 7.32
N TYR A 353 -4.38 -23.46 8.13
CA TYR A 353 -4.86 -22.36 8.96
C TYR A 353 -4.23 -21.04 8.52
N ASP A 354 -5.06 -20.02 8.32
CA ASP A 354 -4.67 -18.74 7.73
C ASP A 354 -3.66 -17.92 8.57
N VAL A 355 -3.53 -18.20 9.86
CA VAL A 355 -2.71 -17.36 10.77
C VAL A 355 -1.22 -17.36 10.42
N GLU A 356 -0.68 -18.46 9.86
CA GLU A 356 0.70 -18.49 9.40
C GLU A 356 0.93 -17.57 8.19
N ARG A 357 -0.04 -17.54 7.25
CA ARG A 357 -0.02 -16.64 6.09
C ARG A 357 -0.12 -15.18 6.55
N MET A 358 -1.03 -14.89 7.48
CA MET A 358 -1.19 -13.54 8.04
C MET A 358 0.10 -13.06 8.72
N MET A 359 0.84 -13.93 9.42
CA MET A 359 2.13 -13.60 10.03
C MET A 359 3.19 -13.29 8.98
N ARG A 360 3.27 -14.09 7.88
CA ARG A 360 4.19 -13.81 6.77
C ARG A 360 3.85 -12.51 6.06
N ASP A 361 2.57 -12.25 5.84
CA ASP A 361 2.07 -11.04 5.20
C ASP A 361 2.32 -9.80 6.07
N ALA A 362 2.16 -9.90 7.39
CA ALA A 362 2.36 -8.78 8.31
C ALA A 362 3.80 -8.25 8.29
N LYS A 363 4.80 -9.11 8.07
CA LYS A 363 6.21 -8.70 8.15
C LYS A 363 6.58 -7.59 7.17
N ILE A 364 6.02 -7.59 5.96
CA ILE A 364 6.35 -6.56 4.98
C ILE A 364 5.88 -5.17 5.41
N THR A 365 4.85 -5.08 6.25
CA THR A 365 4.31 -3.80 6.71
C THR A 365 5.29 -3.01 7.58
N GLU A 366 6.28 -3.65 8.19
CA GLU A 366 7.37 -2.98 8.90
C GLU A 366 8.48 -2.47 7.96
N ILE A 367 8.49 -2.89 6.68
CA ILE A 367 9.61 -2.70 5.76
C ILE A 367 9.28 -1.68 4.66
N TYR A 368 8.26 -1.95 3.84
CA TYR A 368 7.99 -1.11 2.67
C TYR A 368 7.29 0.22 3.02
N GLU A 369 7.30 1.14 2.05
CA GLU A 369 6.84 2.53 2.20
C GLU A 369 7.49 3.28 3.39
N GLY A 370 8.74 2.95 3.61
CA GLY A 370 9.56 3.41 4.73
C GLY A 370 9.52 2.46 5.91
N THR A 371 10.70 1.95 6.30
CA THR A 371 10.83 1.02 7.42
C THR A 371 10.31 1.62 8.73
N SER A 372 10.10 0.80 9.76
CA SER A 372 9.73 1.27 11.10
C SER A 372 10.73 2.32 11.64
N GLU A 373 12.02 2.21 11.27
CA GLU A 373 13.05 3.21 11.60
C GLU A 373 12.82 4.53 10.87
N VAL A 374 12.45 4.49 9.59
CA VAL A 374 12.10 5.69 8.82
C VAL A 374 10.87 6.39 9.41
N GLN A 375 9.86 5.64 9.86
CA GLN A 375 8.72 6.26 10.55
C GLN A 375 9.17 6.99 11.83
N ARG A 376 10.07 6.38 12.62
CA ARG A 376 10.66 7.04 13.81
C ARG A 376 11.43 8.31 13.44
N MET A 377 12.16 8.31 12.32
CA MET A 377 12.84 9.51 11.81
C MET A 377 11.83 10.61 11.47
N VAL A 378 10.74 10.28 10.78
CA VAL A 378 9.70 11.26 10.42
C VAL A 378 9.02 11.82 11.67
N ILE A 379 8.68 10.96 12.62
CA ILE A 379 8.05 11.36 13.89
C ILE A 379 8.98 12.29 14.68
N SER A 380 10.23 11.87 14.91
CA SER A 380 11.19 12.65 15.69
C SER A 380 11.50 14.00 15.04
N ALA A 381 11.64 14.04 13.71
CA ALA A 381 11.84 15.29 12.98
C ALA A 381 10.67 16.27 13.12
N ASN A 382 9.44 15.79 13.31
CA ASN A 382 8.29 16.65 13.58
C ASN A 382 8.21 17.09 15.05
N LEU A 383 8.65 16.26 15.99
CA LEU A 383 8.66 16.61 17.41
C LEU A 383 9.75 17.64 17.78
N LEU A 384 10.85 17.67 17.01
CA LEU A 384 12.02 18.52 17.27
C LEU A 384 12.06 19.80 16.41
N LYS A 385 11.00 20.11 15.70
CA LYS A 385 10.81 21.40 15.01
C LYS A 385 10.40 22.48 16.01
#